data_3e5288c7ef84fa627040df48c53878c3
#
_entry.id   3e5288c7ef84fa627040df48c53878c3
#
_cell.length_a   1.000
_cell.length_b   1.000
_cell.length_c   1.000
_cell.angle_alpha   90.00
_cell.angle_beta   90.00
_cell.angle_gamma   90.00
#
_symmetry.space_group_name_H-M   'P 1'
#
loop_
_entity.id
_entity.type
_entity.pdbx_description
1 polymer ?
#
loop_
_entity_poly.entity_id
_entity_poly.type
_entity_poly.pdbx_seq_one_letter_code
_entity_poly.pdbx_strand_id
1 'polypeptide(L)'
;FPGTLYTGNATVPLTKTANVSYSGANLIGNSYTAAIPIATALSFSTAITDQSVYLFNTGTRDQWRKLDGSSVQFSGVAGGQYLAVPFYLAGQIPSGSSTALPSMIPATQSFMILADKATNLAIDYSKLVKNQTITDAGGNTIATRAATETQSSPEGSTSAAQLPSVVMDVIGDNSADRVWIFSKSGTSYGFDSGWDGRKLGDENSSQLYVTASDSSKLQVATVPSLDKVAVGFLPTEDGTYTLEFAVSGTSNALYLNDLIAGKRQQIVNGGSYTFTASKSEVKNRFILSYAGESTAFSSDETLISVTPTSDGTIRIANGSDRSCSASLSDEKGRFIQRREVKAGGEESLEGLAKGTYIVRLQNAVVNDTRKI
;
A
#
# COMPACT_ATOMS: atom_id res chain seq x y z
N PHE A 1 1.89 10.26 39.22
CA PHE A 1 0.51 9.89 38.91
C PHE A 1 0.08 8.79 39.89
N PRO A 2 -0.79 9.10 40.87
CA PRO A 2 -1.37 8.07 41.71
C PRO A 2 -2.42 7.29 40.90
N GLY A 3 -2.42 5.98 40.97
CA GLY A 3 -3.40 5.13 40.30
C GLY A 3 -2.92 3.68 40.17
N THR A 4 -3.85 2.80 39.82
CA THR A 4 -3.56 1.40 39.54
C THR A 4 -3.46 1.22 38.02
N LEU A 5 -2.40 0.55 37.56
CA LEU A 5 -2.26 0.22 36.13
C LEU A 5 -3.37 -0.73 35.72
N TYR A 6 -3.98 -0.43 34.57
CA TYR A 6 -4.96 -1.34 33.98
C TYR A 6 -4.27 -2.58 33.42
N THR A 7 -4.68 -3.74 33.87
CA THR A 7 -4.08 -5.05 33.54
C THR A 7 -5.09 -6.02 32.91
N GLY A 8 -6.18 -5.51 32.36
CA GLY A 8 -7.24 -6.32 31.74
C GLY A 8 -7.24 -6.20 30.20
N ASN A 9 -8.04 -7.06 29.58
CA ASN A 9 -8.34 -6.95 28.16
C ASN A 9 -9.12 -5.65 27.87
N ALA A 10 -8.84 -5.01 26.75
CA ALA A 10 -9.59 -3.84 26.32
C ALA A 10 -10.54 -4.16 25.18
N THR A 11 -11.70 -3.54 25.21
CA THR A 11 -12.64 -3.48 24.11
C THR A 11 -12.83 -2.01 23.75
N VAL A 12 -12.27 -1.63 22.59
CA VAL A 12 -12.26 -0.23 22.14
C VAL A 12 -13.41 -0.02 21.16
N PRO A 13 -14.38 0.85 21.47
CA PRO A 13 -15.47 1.14 20.55
C PRO A 13 -14.92 1.93 19.34
N LEU A 14 -15.27 1.49 18.14
CA LEU A 14 -14.97 2.14 16.88
C LEU A 14 -16.25 2.69 16.28
N THR A 15 -16.14 3.84 15.64
CA THR A 15 -17.28 4.53 15.02
C THR A 15 -17.01 4.81 13.55
N LYS A 16 -18.09 5.00 12.79
CA LYS A 16 -18.05 5.56 11.45
C LYS A 16 -19.01 6.72 11.38
N THR A 17 -18.48 7.91 11.19
CA THR A 17 -19.29 9.15 11.04
C THR A 17 -19.63 9.33 9.57
N ALA A 18 -20.91 9.47 9.26
CA ALA A 18 -21.36 9.71 7.89
C ALA A 18 -21.01 11.14 7.43
N ASN A 19 -20.82 11.32 6.13
CA ASN A 19 -20.67 12.63 5.47
C ASN A 19 -19.49 13.49 5.96
N VAL A 20 -18.40 12.86 6.36
CA VAL A 20 -17.14 13.54 6.72
C VAL A 20 -15.96 12.94 5.94
N SER A 21 -14.94 13.76 5.72
CA SER A 21 -13.63 13.26 5.27
C SER A 21 -13.09 12.29 6.31
N TYR A 22 -12.40 11.23 5.88
CA TYR A 22 -11.87 10.20 6.78
C TYR A 22 -12.93 9.46 7.61
N SER A 23 -14.12 9.29 7.06
CA SER A 23 -15.19 8.49 7.65
C SER A 23 -14.68 7.11 8.05
N GLY A 24 -14.87 6.73 9.32
CA GLY A 24 -14.41 5.46 9.86
C GLY A 24 -12.97 5.45 10.40
N ALA A 25 -12.21 6.54 10.29
CA ALA A 25 -10.89 6.65 10.92
C ALA A 25 -11.03 6.82 12.44
N ASN A 26 -10.47 5.88 13.20
CA ASN A 26 -10.47 5.87 14.65
C ASN A 26 -9.04 5.90 15.16
N LEU A 27 -8.64 6.99 15.81
CA LEU A 27 -7.33 7.14 16.43
C LEU A 27 -7.36 6.61 17.85
N ILE A 28 -6.49 5.65 18.16
CA ILE A 28 -6.45 4.93 19.42
C ILE A 28 -5.05 5.06 20.02
N GLY A 29 -4.96 5.41 21.30
CA GLY A 29 -3.69 5.42 22.03
C GLY A 29 -3.40 4.08 22.71
N ASN A 30 -2.19 3.56 22.57
CA ASN A 30 -1.73 2.46 23.40
C ASN A 30 -1.44 2.99 24.82
N SER A 31 -2.42 2.90 25.71
CA SER A 31 -2.31 3.34 27.11
C SER A 31 -1.73 2.27 28.05
N TYR A 32 -1.41 1.08 27.55
CA TYR A 32 -0.67 0.10 28.31
C TYR A 32 0.80 0.49 28.44
N THR A 33 1.43 0.05 29.51
CA THR A 33 2.89 0.22 29.73
C THR A 33 3.72 -0.79 28.91
N ALA A 34 3.09 -1.56 28.06
CA ALA A 34 3.68 -2.60 27.23
C ALA A 34 3.33 -2.39 25.75
N ALA A 35 4.18 -2.88 24.85
CA ALA A 35 3.86 -2.88 23.42
C ALA A 35 2.75 -3.88 23.11
N ILE A 36 1.89 -3.53 22.16
CA ILE A 36 0.81 -4.38 21.65
C ILE A 36 1.28 -5.10 20.38
N PRO A 37 1.51 -6.42 20.41
CA PRO A 37 1.79 -7.20 19.20
C PRO A 37 0.57 -7.19 18.28
N ILE A 38 0.76 -6.73 17.03
CA ILE A 38 -0.34 -6.54 16.07
C ILE A 38 -1.01 -7.88 15.76
N ALA A 39 -0.22 -8.88 15.34
CA ALA A 39 -0.73 -10.16 14.85
C ALA A 39 -1.31 -11.09 15.95
N THR A 40 -1.04 -10.84 17.23
CA THR A 40 -1.42 -11.77 18.29
C THR A 40 -2.31 -11.18 19.38
N ALA A 41 -2.21 -9.87 19.63
CA ALA A 41 -2.96 -9.20 20.68
C ALA A 41 -4.22 -8.47 20.17
N LEU A 42 -4.29 -8.14 18.87
CA LEU A 42 -5.45 -7.50 18.29
C LEU A 42 -6.43 -8.53 17.73
N SER A 43 -7.72 -8.27 17.89
CA SER A 43 -8.78 -9.05 17.25
C SER A 43 -9.74 -8.11 16.55
N PHE A 44 -9.84 -8.27 15.23
CA PHE A 44 -10.70 -7.48 14.37
C PHE A 44 -12.08 -8.14 14.24
N SER A 45 -13.11 -7.33 14.41
CA SER A 45 -14.48 -7.73 14.08
C SER A 45 -14.64 -7.87 12.56
N THR A 46 -15.55 -8.73 12.11
CA THR A 46 -15.94 -8.87 10.69
C THR A 46 -16.53 -7.57 10.09
N ALA A 47 -16.84 -6.61 10.93
CA ALA A 47 -17.26 -5.27 10.51
C ALA A 47 -16.09 -4.33 10.15
N ILE A 48 -14.86 -4.80 10.28
CA ILE A 48 -13.64 -4.10 9.86
C ILE A 48 -13.12 -4.82 8.63
N THR A 49 -13.41 -4.27 7.44
CA THR A 49 -12.99 -4.85 6.17
C THR A 49 -11.55 -4.50 5.81
N ASP A 50 -10.99 -3.48 6.45
CA ASP A 50 -9.57 -3.12 6.36
C ASP A 50 -8.86 -3.53 7.66
N GLN A 51 -8.39 -4.78 7.73
CA GLN A 51 -7.68 -5.30 8.89
C GLN A 51 -6.21 -4.87 8.89
N SER A 52 -5.98 -3.57 8.90
CA SER A 52 -4.66 -2.96 8.97
C SER A 52 -4.56 -2.00 10.16
N VAL A 53 -3.37 -1.93 10.73
CA VAL A 53 -3.00 -0.89 11.69
C VAL A 53 -2.25 0.21 10.95
N TYR A 54 -2.66 1.46 11.11
CA TYR A 54 -2.01 2.61 10.53
C TYR A 54 -1.19 3.33 11.60
N LEU A 55 0.12 3.32 11.44
CA LEU A 55 1.07 3.96 12.35
C LEU A 55 1.56 5.27 11.75
N PHE A 56 1.39 6.37 12.49
CA PHE A 56 1.91 7.66 12.04
C PHE A 56 3.43 7.70 12.16
N ASN A 57 4.10 7.91 11.04
CA ASN A 57 5.55 8.10 11.01
C ASN A 57 5.88 9.56 11.34
N THR A 58 6.35 9.82 12.55
CA THR A 58 6.75 11.16 12.96
C THR A 58 8.04 11.63 12.28
N GLY A 59 8.73 10.73 11.60
CA GLY A 59 10.02 11.01 10.99
C GLY A 59 11.18 11.00 11.99
N THR A 60 12.39 10.93 11.46
CA THR A 60 13.63 11.10 12.20
C THR A 60 14.04 12.58 12.24
N ARG A 61 14.95 12.93 13.18
CA ARG A 61 15.54 14.27 13.21
C ARG A 61 16.13 14.69 11.87
N ASP A 62 16.75 13.77 11.14
CA ASP A 62 17.40 14.07 9.88
C ASP A 62 16.37 14.26 8.74
N GLN A 63 15.23 13.57 8.79
CA GLN A 63 14.10 13.83 7.89
C GLN A 63 13.50 15.23 8.10
N TRP A 64 13.40 15.70 9.35
CA TRP A 64 12.89 17.03 9.66
C TRP A 64 13.89 18.15 9.34
N ARG A 65 15.20 17.88 9.41
CA ARG A 65 16.23 18.86 9.03
C ARG A 65 16.17 19.28 7.57
N LYS A 66 15.64 18.44 6.70
CA LYS A 66 15.42 18.81 5.29
C LYS A 66 14.42 19.95 5.09
N LEU A 67 13.51 20.16 6.01
CA LEU A 67 12.57 21.28 5.96
C LEU A 67 13.28 22.64 6.07
N ASP A 68 14.55 22.66 6.45
CA ASP A 68 15.40 23.87 6.53
C ASP A 68 16.29 24.10 5.31
N GLY A 69 16.08 23.34 4.23
CA GLY A 69 16.83 23.50 2.97
C GLY A 69 18.15 22.73 2.88
N SER A 70 18.48 21.87 3.87
CA SER A 70 19.67 21.02 3.74
C SER A 70 19.37 19.74 2.95
N SER A 71 20.27 19.35 2.04
CA SER A 71 20.07 18.25 1.08
C SER A 71 20.42 16.85 1.64
N VAL A 72 19.69 16.34 2.61
CA VAL A 72 19.85 14.93 3.01
C VAL A 72 18.84 14.05 2.30
N GLN A 73 19.27 13.20 1.39
CA GLN A 73 18.41 12.16 0.79
C GLN A 73 18.12 11.09 1.84
N PHE A 74 16.89 10.61 1.89
CA PHE A 74 16.49 9.48 2.74
C PHE A 74 15.57 8.55 1.95
N SER A 75 15.61 7.27 2.28
CA SER A 75 14.75 6.23 1.72
C SER A 75 13.66 5.85 2.72
N GLY A 76 12.61 5.20 2.22
CA GLY A 76 11.50 4.72 3.03
C GLY A 76 10.33 5.69 3.11
N VAL A 77 9.40 5.41 4.00
CA VAL A 77 8.21 6.27 4.19
C VAL A 77 8.63 7.61 4.78
N ALA A 78 8.23 8.69 4.12
CA ALA A 78 8.53 10.05 4.60
C ALA A 78 7.90 10.32 5.97
N GLY A 79 8.53 11.20 6.74
CA GLY A 79 7.93 11.75 7.97
C GLY A 79 6.63 12.48 7.65
N GLY A 80 5.64 12.40 8.56
CA GLY A 80 4.32 13.00 8.38
C GLY A 80 3.31 12.12 7.63
N GLN A 81 3.67 10.89 7.28
CA GLN A 81 2.78 9.94 6.61
C GLN A 81 2.39 8.77 7.52
N TYR A 82 1.25 8.13 7.20
CA TYR A 82 0.87 6.88 7.83
C TYR A 82 1.55 5.69 7.13
N LEU A 83 2.02 4.74 7.94
CA LEU A 83 2.49 3.43 7.51
C LEU A 83 1.36 2.42 7.76
N ALA A 84 0.90 1.79 6.70
CA ALA A 84 -0.05 0.69 6.79
C ALA A 84 0.67 -0.60 7.19
N VAL A 85 0.13 -1.30 8.18
CA VAL A 85 0.60 -2.61 8.63
C VAL A 85 -0.56 -3.60 8.57
N PRO A 86 -0.70 -4.36 7.48
CA PRO A 86 -1.70 -5.42 7.39
C PRO A 86 -1.51 -6.47 8.46
N PHE A 87 -2.61 -6.96 9.02
CA PHE A 87 -2.60 -7.85 10.18
C PHE A 87 -1.72 -9.10 9.99
N TYR A 88 -1.84 -9.77 8.84
CA TYR A 88 -1.08 -10.98 8.54
C TYR A 88 0.38 -10.74 8.13
N LEU A 89 0.76 -9.49 7.85
CA LEU A 89 2.11 -9.11 7.46
C LEU A 89 2.88 -8.40 8.58
N ALA A 90 2.26 -8.20 9.74
CA ALA A 90 2.93 -7.57 10.88
C ALA A 90 4.22 -8.33 11.26
N GLY A 91 5.35 -7.62 11.25
CA GLY A 91 6.67 -8.21 11.53
C GLY A 91 7.34 -8.91 10.36
N GLN A 92 6.80 -8.88 9.15
CA GLN A 92 7.51 -9.38 7.94
C GLN A 92 8.75 -8.54 7.65
N ILE A 93 9.84 -9.22 7.30
CA ILE A 93 11.16 -8.61 7.00
C ILE A 93 11.54 -8.99 5.57
N PRO A 94 11.12 -8.23 4.55
CA PRO A 94 11.37 -8.58 3.15
C PRO A 94 12.84 -8.73 2.78
N SER A 95 13.66 -7.75 3.15
CA SER A 95 15.09 -7.74 2.81
C SER A 95 15.89 -6.93 3.85
N GLY A 96 16.07 -7.53 5.02
CA GLY A 96 16.76 -6.88 6.13
C GLY A 96 15.87 -5.96 6.97
N SER A 97 16.41 -5.48 8.08
CA SER A 97 15.64 -4.72 9.08
C SER A 97 15.12 -3.38 8.58
N SER A 98 15.78 -2.76 7.59
CA SER A 98 15.37 -1.46 7.03
C SER A 98 14.05 -1.52 6.22
N THR A 99 13.63 -2.71 5.78
CA THR A 99 12.40 -2.93 5.03
C THR A 99 11.33 -3.64 5.85
N ALA A 100 11.57 -3.90 7.14
CA ALA A 100 10.64 -4.60 8.01
C ALA A 100 9.35 -3.82 8.23
N LEU A 101 8.22 -4.52 8.18
CA LEU A 101 6.96 -3.99 8.68
C LEU A 101 6.93 -4.10 10.21
N PRO A 102 6.40 -3.09 10.93
CA PRO A 102 6.28 -3.14 12.37
C PRO A 102 5.50 -4.38 12.85
N SER A 103 5.98 -5.03 13.89
CA SER A 103 5.29 -6.16 14.51
C SER A 103 4.43 -5.73 15.71
N MET A 104 4.70 -4.55 16.25
CA MET A 104 4.13 -4.09 17.52
C MET A 104 3.78 -2.60 17.46
N ILE A 105 2.80 -2.21 18.28
CA ILE A 105 2.49 -0.81 18.58
C ILE A 105 3.19 -0.48 19.91
N PRO A 106 4.22 0.37 19.93
CA PRO A 106 4.90 0.76 21.16
C PRO A 106 3.97 1.33 22.25
N ALA A 107 4.36 1.21 23.51
CA ALA A 107 3.66 1.90 24.60
C ALA A 107 3.61 3.41 24.31
N THR A 108 2.51 4.05 24.64
CA THR A 108 2.25 5.49 24.44
C THR A 108 2.10 5.95 22.98
N GLN A 109 2.29 5.06 22.00
CA GLN A 109 2.07 5.38 20.60
C GLN A 109 0.57 5.29 20.24
N SER A 110 0.10 6.25 19.45
CA SER A 110 -1.22 6.17 18.82
C SER A 110 -1.16 5.41 17.51
N PHE A 111 -2.25 4.74 17.19
CA PHE A 111 -2.46 4.04 15.93
C PHE A 111 -3.89 4.28 15.44
N MET A 112 -4.11 4.13 14.15
CA MET A 112 -5.43 4.32 13.56
C MET A 112 -5.96 3.00 12.98
N ILE A 113 -7.26 2.79 13.12
CA ILE A 113 -8.04 1.71 12.50
C ILE A 113 -9.15 2.32 11.66
N LEU A 114 -9.37 1.76 10.49
CA LEU A 114 -10.47 2.14 9.60
C LEU A 114 -11.66 1.19 9.83
N ALA A 115 -12.79 1.74 10.29
CA ALA A 115 -14.02 0.98 10.54
C ALA A 115 -15.09 1.27 9.48
N ASP A 116 -15.73 0.24 8.95
CA ASP A 116 -16.80 0.39 7.95
C ASP A 116 -18.15 0.71 8.58
N LYS A 117 -18.31 0.39 9.84
CA LYS A 117 -19.49 0.68 10.68
C LYS A 117 -19.09 0.68 12.15
N ALA A 118 -20.00 1.11 13.02
CA ALA A 118 -19.80 1.03 14.46
C ALA A 118 -19.54 -0.44 14.88
N THR A 119 -18.45 -0.65 15.61
CA THR A 119 -17.98 -1.98 16.05
C THR A 119 -16.97 -1.85 17.20
N ASN A 120 -16.28 -2.93 17.54
CA ASN A 120 -15.25 -2.92 18.58
C ASN A 120 -13.95 -3.53 18.05
N LEU A 121 -12.83 -3.00 18.51
CA LEU A 121 -11.51 -3.63 18.46
C LEU A 121 -11.22 -4.25 19.83
N ALA A 122 -10.86 -5.52 19.87
CA ALA A 122 -10.44 -6.17 21.12
C ALA A 122 -8.92 -6.23 21.22
N ILE A 123 -8.39 -5.99 22.42
CA ILE A 123 -6.96 -6.10 22.75
C ILE A 123 -6.81 -7.11 23.88
N ASP A 124 -6.08 -8.19 23.63
CA ASP A 124 -5.80 -9.23 24.62
C ASP A 124 -4.56 -8.83 25.45
N TYR A 125 -4.78 -8.44 26.70
CA TYR A 125 -3.73 -8.08 27.64
C TYR A 125 -2.72 -9.22 27.89
N SER A 126 -3.16 -10.47 27.84
CA SER A 126 -2.29 -11.61 28.08
C SER A 126 -1.17 -11.76 27.05
N LYS A 127 -1.38 -11.20 25.84
CA LYS A 127 -0.45 -11.25 24.71
C LYS A 127 0.50 -10.04 24.63
N LEU A 128 0.33 -9.03 25.47
CA LEU A 128 1.20 -7.86 25.45
C LEU A 128 2.65 -8.23 25.81
N VAL A 129 3.60 -7.52 25.21
CA VAL A 129 5.03 -7.70 25.52
C VAL A 129 5.31 -7.11 26.91
N LYS A 130 5.44 -7.98 27.90
CA LYS A 130 5.61 -7.62 29.31
C LYS A 130 7.06 -7.68 29.79
N ASN A 131 7.90 -8.40 29.06
CA ASN A 131 9.30 -8.63 29.40
C ASN A 131 10.18 -8.09 28.28
N GLN A 132 10.85 -6.98 28.51
CA GLN A 132 11.98 -6.54 27.68
C GLN A 132 13.27 -6.79 28.45
N THR A 133 14.24 -7.39 27.79
CA THR A 133 15.60 -7.45 28.29
C THR A 133 16.21 -6.06 28.12
N ILE A 134 16.41 -5.33 29.19
CA ILE A 134 17.09 -4.04 29.21
C ILE A 134 18.56 -4.32 29.46
N THR A 135 19.44 -3.86 28.59
CA THR A 135 20.88 -3.86 28.81
C THR A 135 21.34 -2.47 29.28
N ASP A 136 22.19 -2.44 30.28
CA ASP A 136 22.84 -1.19 30.71
C ASP A 136 23.91 -0.73 29.71
N ALA A 137 24.46 0.43 29.93
CA ALA A 137 25.54 0.98 29.10
C ALA A 137 26.83 0.13 29.06
N GLY A 138 26.97 -0.83 29.98
CA GLY A 138 28.05 -1.81 30.03
C GLY A 138 27.73 -3.12 29.32
N GLY A 139 26.53 -3.26 28.71
CA GLY A 139 26.10 -4.47 28.03
C GLY A 139 25.56 -5.56 28.96
N ASN A 140 25.36 -5.29 30.26
CA ASN A 140 24.83 -6.25 31.22
C ASN A 140 23.30 -6.23 31.14
N THR A 141 22.68 -7.41 31.13
CA THR A 141 21.24 -7.56 31.20
C THR A 141 20.72 -7.11 32.55
N ILE A 142 19.91 -6.05 32.59
CA ILE A 142 19.17 -5.66 33.78
C ILE A 142 17.94 -6.56 33.84
N ALA A 143 17.96 -7.55 34.74
CA ALA A 143 16.79 -8.40 34.98
C ALA A 143 15.65 -7.55 35.56
N THR A 144 14.66 -7.21 34.77
CA THR A 144 13.39 -6.74 35.28
C THR A 144 12.69 -7.90 36.01
N ARG A 145 12.01 -7.63 37.11
CA ARG A 145 11.44 -8.55 38.08
C ARG A 145 10.45 -9.59 37.55
N ALA A 146 10.81 -10.42 36.59
CA ALA A 146 9.99 -11.57 36.16
C ALA A 146 10.84 -12.66 35.47
N ALA A 147 12.13 -12.75 35.78
CA ALA A 147 13.02 -13.76 35.22
C ALA A 147 12.94 -15.08 36.04
N THR A 148 11.76 -15.65 36.24
CA THR A 148 11.64 -16.99 36.84
C THR A 148 10.77 -17.91 35.95
N GLU A 149 10.45 -17.52 34.77
CA GLU A 149 9.93 -18.45 33.77
C GLU A 149 10.91 -18.54 32.63
N THR A 150 11.43 -19.71 32.40
CA THR A 150 12.23 -20.11 31.24
C THR A 150 11.56 -19.53 30.01
N GLN A 151 12.20 -18.54 29.37
CA GLN A 151 11.75 -18.07 28.08
C GLN A 151 11.86 -19.22 27.06
N SER A 152 10.83 -20.02 26.97
CA SER A 152 10.43 -20.52 25.66
C SER A 152 10.11 -19.26 24.85
N SER A 153 10.80 -19.04 23.73
CA SER A 153 10.35 -18.15 22.67
C SER A 153 8.84 -18.28 22.55
N PRO A 154 8.04 -17.19 22.44
CA PRO A 154 6.60 -17.34 22.36
C PRO A 154 6.32 -18.39 21.30
N GLU A 155 5.87 -19.59 21.74
CA GLU A 155 5.32 -20.60 20.86
C GLU A 155 4.11 -19.96 20.19
N GLY A 156 4.28 -19.58 18.95
CA GLY A 156 3.30 -18.84 18.17
C GLY A 156 3.93 -17.85 17.21
N SER A 157 5.19 -17.47 17.39
CA SER A 157 6.02 -16.98 16.30
C SER A 157 6.49 -18.20 15.49
N THR A 158 5.58 -18.87 14.79
CA THR A 158 5.97 -19.44 13.53
C THR A 158 6.57 -18.26 12.78
N SER A 159 7.88 -18.26 12.58
CA SER A 159 8.56 -17.42 11.59
C SER A 159 7.70 -17.56 10.35
N ALA A 160 6.79 -16.58 10.13
CA ALA A 160 5.91 -16.63 8.99
C ALA A 160 6.84 -16.76 7.81
N ALA A 161 6.71 -17.83 7.02
CA ALA A 161 7.61 -18.11 5.94
C ALA A 161 7.78 -16.83 5.15
N GLN A 162 9.02 -16.40 4.94
CA GLN A 162 9.32 -15.15 4.28
C GLN A 162 8.70 -15.19 2.89
N LEU A 163 7.74 -14.32 2.64
CA LEU A 163 7.06 -14.25 1.35
C LEU A 163 8.00 -13.66 0.30
N PRO A 164 7.96 -14.16 -0.94
CA PRO A 164 8.59 -13.47 -2.06
C PRO A 164 8.10 -12.01 -2.10
N SER A 165 9.03 -11.07 -2.25
CA SER A 165 8.69 -9.66 -2.10
C SER A 165 9.59 -8.72 -2.88
N VAL A 166 9.03 -7.57 -3.20
CA VAL A 166 9.73 -6.39 -3.71
C VAL A 166 9.33 -5.21 -2.83
N VAL A 167 10.32 -4.53 -2.29
CA VAL A 167 10.13 -3.21 -1.68
C VAL A 167 10.73 -2.19 -2.63
N MET A 168 9.97 -1.15 -2.92
CA MET A 168 10.42 -0.06 -3.77
C MET A 168 10.37 1.24 -2.98
N ASP A 169 11.51 1.92 -2.92
CA ASP A 169 11.63 3.28 -2.41
C ASP A 169 11.71 4.24 -3.58
N VAL A 170 10.94 5.31 -3.57
CA VAL A 170 11.14 6.45 -4.47
C VAL A 170 11.80 7.57 -3.69
N ILE A 171 12.84 8.16 -4.29
CA ILE A 171 13.64 9.23 -3.70
C ILE A 171 13.70 10.38 -4.70
N GLY A 172 13.27 11.56 -4.28
CA GLY A 172 13.43 12.84 -4.98
C GLY A 172 14.19 13.83 -4.11
N ASP A 173 14.38 15.05 -4.60
CA ASP A 173 15.14 16.07 -3.87
C ASP A 173 14.53 16.42 -2.51
N ASN A 174 13.21 16.52 -2.44
CA ASN A 174 12.48 16.89 -1.23
C ASN A 174 11.42 15.86 -0.81
N SER A 175 11.45 14.68 -1.36
CA SER A 175 10.43 13.67 -1.08
C SER A 175 10.97 12.26 -1.14
N ALA A 176 10.40 11.41 -0.32
CA ALA A 176 10.59 9.97 -0.40
C ALA A 176 9.29 9.25 -0.08
N ASP A 177 9.12 8.05 -0.59
CA ASP A 177 8.02 7.18 -0.22
C ASP A 177 8.38 5.72 -0.48
N ARG A 178 7.60 4.81 0.09
CA ARG A 178 7.85 3.37 0.02
C ARG A 178 6.57 2.59 -0.22
N VAL A 179 6.69 1.55 -1.03
CA VAL A 179 5.67 0.52 -1.23
C VAL A 179 6.26 -0.87 -0.98
N TRP A 180 5.46 -1.75 -0.38
CA TRP A 180 5.78 -3.17 -0.19
C TRP A 180 4.86 -4.01 -1.06
N ILE A 181 5.44 -4.97 -1.77
CA ILE A 181 4.70 -5.88 -2.65
C ILE A 181 5.12 -7.30 -2.29
N PHE A 182 4.20 -8.08 -1.76
CA PHE A 182 4.39 -9.48 -1.41
C PHE A 182 3.69 -10.38 -2.41
N SER A 183 4.19 -11.59 -2.59
CA SER A 183 3.51 -12.62 -3.38
C SER A 183 3.06 -13.77 -2.50
N LYS A 184 1.78 -14.13 -2.61
CA LYS A 184 1.17 -15.23 -1.87
C LYS A 184 0.03 -15.85 -2.66
N SER A 185 0.06 -17.18 -2.83
CA SER A 185 -1.06 -17.90 -3.42
C SER A 185 -2.31 -17.76 -2.57
N GLY A 186 -3.47 -17.61 -3.21
CA GLY A 186 -4.76 -17.47 -2.56
C GLY A 186 -5.15 -16.02 -2.21
N THR A 187 -4.32 -15.03 -2.56
CA THR A 187 -4.70 -13.61 -2.60
C THR A 187 -5.17 -13.21 -3.99
N SER A 188 -5.60 -11.97 -4.16
CA SER A 188 -6.07 -11.41 -5.43
C SER A 188 -5.20 -10.23 -5.90
N TYR A 189 -5.51 -9.64 -7.05
CA TYR A 189 -4.97 -8.34 -7.45
C TYR A 189 -5.86 -7.17 -6.98
N GLY A 190 -6.99 -7.45 -6.31
CA GLY A 190 -7.84 -6.49 -5.62
C GLY A 190 -7.35 -6.27 -4.18
N PHE A 191 -8.17 -5.59 -3.38
CA PHE A 191 -7.90 -5.40 -1.96
C PHE A 191 -8.27 -6.65 -1.15
N ASP A 192 -7.28 -7.27 -0.52
CA ASP A 192 -7.44 -8.42 0.36
C ASP A 192 -7.27 -8.01 1.83
N SER A 193 -8.34 -8.10 2.61
CA SER A 193 -8.36 -7.70 4.02
C SER A 193 -7.31 -8.45 4.86
N GLY A 194 -6.54 -7.71 5.64
CA GLY A 194 -5.47 -8.23 6.47
C GLY A 194 -4.18 -8.61 5.73
N TRP A 195 -4.21 -8.68 4.40
CA TRP A 195 -3.04 -8.89 3.54
C TRP A 195 -2.59 -7.60 2.86
N ASP A 196 -3.50 -6.65 2.66
CA ASP A 196 -3.22 -5.37 2.01
C ASP A 196 -3.42 -4.21 2.98
N GLY A 197 -2.64 -3.16 2.77
CA GLY A 197 -2.74 -1.89 3.49
C GLY A 197 -2.94 -0.72 2.54
N ARG A 198 -3.97 0.07 2.76
CA ARG A 198 -4.29 1.22 1.91
C ARG A 198 -3.23 2.30 2.01
N LYS A 199 -2.97 2.97 0.90
CA LYS A 199 -2.15 4.18 0.89
C LYS A 199 -2.99 5.35 1.40
N LEU A 200 -2.68 5.81 2.60
CA LEU A 200 -3.24 7.05 3.15
C LEU A 200 -2.28 8.19 2.79
N GLY A 201 -2.47 8.71 1.58
CA GLY A 201 -1.60 9.72 1.03
C GLY A 201 -1.96 11.14 1.47
N ASP A 202 -0.97 12.00 1.44
CA ASP A 202 -1.07 13.45 1.61
C ASP A 202 -0.76 14.12 0.25
N GLU A 203 -1.51 15.15 -0.12
CA GLU A 203 -1.32 15.91 -1.36
C GLU A 203 0.03 16.68 -1.38
N ASN A 204 0.66 16.85 -0.24
CA ASN A 204 1.93 17.55 -0.08
C ASN A 204 3.16 16.64 -0.18
N SER A 205 2.97 15.34 -0.34
CA SER A 205 4.06 14.36 -0.42
C SER A 205 3.97 13.57 -1.71
N SER A 206 5.10 13.31 -2.37
CA SER A 206 5.15 12.36 -3.47
C SER A 206 4.74 10.98 -2.98
N GLN A 207 3.95 10.26 -3.78
CA GLN A 207 3.37 8.99 -3.36
C GLN A 207 3.68 7.88 -4.35
N LEU A 208 4.18 6.76 -3.81
CA LEU A 208 4.36 5.51 -4.52
C LEU A 208 3.32 4.49 -3.99
N TYR A 209 2.63 3.79 -4.86
CA TYR A 209 1.58 2.85 -4.47
C TYR A 209 1.36 1.76 -5.52
N VAL A 210 0.83 0.63 -5.10
CA VAL A 210 0.27 -0.37 -6.02
C VAL A 210 -1.16 0.03 -6.35
N THR A 211 -1.51 -0.05 -7.63
CA THR A 211 -2.90 0.10 -8.09
C THR A 211 -3.55 -1.29 -8.16
N ALA A 212 -4.46 -1.55 -7.25
CA ALA A 212 -5.21 -2.80 -7.23
C ALA A 212 -6.27 -2.84 -8.34
N SER A 213 -6.75 -4.03 -8.69
CA SER A 213 -7.74 -4.22 -9.76
C SER A 213 -9.10 -3.56 -9.46
N ASP A 214 -9.39 -3.28 -8.19
CA ASP A 214 -10.55 -2.51 -7.74
C ASP A 214 -10.27 -0.99 -7.67
N SER A 215 -9.16 -0.53 -8.25
CA SER A 215 -8.67 0.85 -8.24
C SER A 215 -8.24 1.38 -6.87
N SER A 216 -8.15 0.54 -5.85
CA SER A 216 -7.58 0.91 -4.56
C SER A 216 -6.10 1.23 -4.70
N LYS A 217 -5.62 2.26 -4.00
CA LYS A 217 -4.20 2.54 -3.85
C LYS A 217 -3.68 1.86 -2.60
N LEU A 218 -2.65 1.02 -2.75
CA LEU A 218 -2.11 0.22 -1.67
C LEU A 218 -0.67 0.66 -1.38
N GLN A 219 -0.35 0.84 -0.11
CA GLN A 219 1.03 1.02 0.36
C GLN A 219 1.70 -0.34 0.57
N VAL A 220 0.92 -1.31 1.02
CA VAL A 220 1.33 -2.71 1.15
C VAL A 220 0.36 -3.54 0.35
N ALA A 221 0.85 -4.28 -0.62
CA ALA A 221 0.04 -5.13 -1.49
C ALA A 221 0.52 -6.58 -1.41
N THR A 222 -0.42 -7.52 -1.35
CA THR A 222 -0.15 -8.95 -1.43
C THR A 222 -0.88 -9.53 -2.61
N VAL A 223 -0.14 -9.92 -3.63
CA VAL A 223 -0.67 -10.36 -4.92
C VAL A 223 -0.41 -11.85 -5.15
N PRO A 224 -1.20 -12.54 -5.99
CA PRO A 224 -0.96 -13.96 -6.31
C PRO A 224 0.41 -14.20 -6.96
N SER A 225 0.87 -13.22 -7.73
CA SER A 225 2.15 -13.24 -8.43
C SER A 225 2.71 -11.83 -8.55
N LEU A 226 4.05 -11.67 -8.50
CA LEU A 226 4.71 -10.39 -8.78
C LEU A 226 4.70 -10.02 -10.28
N ASP A 227 4.06 -10.82 -11.10
CA ASP A 227 3.86 -10.53 -12.52
C ASP A 227 2.64 -9.61 -12.74
N LYS A 228 2.76 -8.65 -13.67
CA LYS A 228 1.69 -7.73 -14.04
C LYS A 228 1.17 -6.84 -12.90
N VAL A 229 2.04 -6.49 -11.95
CA VAL A 229 1.66 -5.59 -10.85
C VAL A 229 1.83 -4.14 -11.28
N ALA A 230 0.73 -3.39 -11.29
CA ALA A 230 0.73 -1.98 -11.63
C ALA A 230 1.17 -1.12 -10.43
N VAL A 231 2.19 -0.29 -10.63
CA VAL A 231 2.72 0.63 -9.62
C VAL A 231 2.55 2.06 -10.09
N GLY A 232 1.82 2.83 -9.30
CA GLY A 232 1.56 4.25 -9.55
C GLY A 232 2.55 5.14 -8.81
N PHE A 233 2.81 6.30 -9.41
CA PHE A 233 3.61 7.35 -8.79
C PHE A 233 2.92 8.71 -8.97
N LEU A 234 2.86 9.48 -7.89
CA LEU A 234 2.32 10.85 -7.86
C LEU A 234 3.44 11.78 -7.36
N PRO A 235 4.15 12.48 -8.23
CA PRO A 235 5.12 13.47 -7.81
C PRO A 235 4.43 14.74 -7.29
N THR A 236 5.03 15.38 -6.30
CA THR A 236 4.62 16.71 -5.83
C THR A 236 5.21 17.84 -6.64
N GLU A 237 6.32 17.59 -7.32
CA GLU A 237 7.05 18.55 -8.14
C GLU A 237 7.62 17.88 -9.39
N ASP A 238 7.90 18.67 -10.42
CA ASP A 238 8.63 18.21 -11.60
C ASP A 238 10.08 17.98 -11.21
N GLY A 239 10.65 16.85 -11.58
CA GLY A 239 12.02 16.56 -11.17
C GLY A 239 12.53 15.19 -11.57
N THR A 240 13.72 14.90 -11.06
CA THR A 240 14.36 13.60 -11.21
C THR A 240 14.15 12.78 -9.93
N TYR A 241 13.74 11.54 -10.10
CA TYR A 241 13.46 10.60 -9.03
C TYR A 241 14.26 9.32 -9.25
N THR A 242 14.61 8.66 -8.17
CA THR A 242 15.26 7.34 -8.19
C THR A 242 14.41 6.32 -7.44
N LEU A 243 14.11 5.21 -8.08
CA LEU A 243 13.59 4.01 -7.41
C LEU A 243 14.77 3.18 -6.93
N GLU A 244 14.73 2.75 -5.67
CA GLU A 244 15.62 1.74 -5.10
C GLU A 244 14.84 0.47 -4.81
N PHE A 245 15.47 -0.68 -5.00
CA PHE A 245 14.81 -1.97 -4.89
C PHE A 245 15.43 -2.85 -3.81
N ALA A 246 14.57 -3.41 -2.95
CA ALA A 246 14.92 -4.54 -2.10
C ALA A 246 14.07 -5.74 -2.53
N VAL A 247 14.73 -6.79 -3.02
CA VAL A 247 14.08 -7.98 -3.58
C VAL A 247 14.45 -9.20 -2.76
N SER A 248 13.48 -10.02 -2.41
CA SER A 248 13.68 -11.24 -1.63
C SER A 248 12.77 -12.38 -2.07
N GLY A 249 13.24 -13.61 -1.98
CA GLY A 249 12.45 -14.83 -2.16
C GLY A 249 11.93 -15.09 -3.58
N THR A 250 12.36 -14.32 -4.59
CA THR A 250 11.96 -14.52 -5.98
C THR A 250 12.91 -15.49 -6.69
N SER A 251 12.37 -16.52 -7.35
CA SER A 251 13.14 -17.45 -8.19
C SER A 251 13.25 -16.98 -9.64
N ASN A 252 12.34 -16.15 -10.10
CA ASN A 252 12.28 -15.63 -11.46
C ASN A 252 12.89 -14.23 -11.54
N ALA A 253 13.58 -13.95 -12.65
CA ALA A 253 14.06 -12.60 -12.93
C ALA A 253 12.88 -11.64 -13.08
N LEU A 254 12.89 -10.56 -12.31
CA LEU A 254 11.84 -9.56 -12.26
C LEU A 254 12.30 -8.27 -12.96
N TYR A 255 11.38 -7.63 -13.66
CA TYR A 255 11.63 -6.42 -14.43
C TYR A 255 10.66 -5.31 -14.06
N LEU A 256 11.16 -4.10 -14.05
CA LEU A 256 10.38 -2.86 -14.05
C LEU A 256 10.20 -2.41 -15.52
N ASN A 257 8.96 -2.21 -15.92
CA ASN A 257 8.62 -1.57 -17.18
C ASN A 257 8.14 -0.15 -16.88
N ASP A 258 8.88 0.85 -17.33
CA ASP A 258 8.47 2.25 -17.27
C ASP A 258 7.69 2.56 -18.55
N LEU A 259 6.38 2.73 -18.43
CA LEU A 259 5.46 2.91 -19.55
C LEU A 259 5.62 4.26 -20.22
N ILE A 260 6.05 5.29 -19.46
CA ILE A 260 6.27 6.65 -20.00
C ILE A 260 7.59 6.72 -20.75
N ALA A 261 8.67 6.20 -20.18
CA ALA A 261 9.98 6.20 -20.81
C ALA A 261 10.13 5.11 -21.88
N GLY A 262 9.19 4.14 -21.98
CA GLY A 262 9.30 2.98 -22.86
C GLY A 262 10.51 2.10 -22.54
N LYS A 263 10.95 2.07 -21.26
CA LYS A 263 12.14 1.35 -20.82
C LYS A 263 11.76 0.15 -19.98
N ARG A 264 12.54 -0.91 -20.15
CA ARG A 264 12.49 -2.11 -19.31
C ARG A 264 13.85 -2.33 -18.67
N GLN A 265 13.86 -2.50 -17.34
CA GLN A 265 15.06 -2.78 -16.57
C GLN A 265 14.84 -3.95 -15.63
N GLN A 266 15.79 -4.88 -15.58
CA GLN A 266 15.78 -5.92 -14.56
C GLN A 266 16.00 -5.29 -13.20
N ILE A 267 15.15 -5.65 -12.22
CA ILE A 267 15.28 -5.24 -10.83
C ILE A 267 15.98 -6.34 -10.04
N VAL A 268 16.97 -5.93 -9.27
CA VAL A 268 17.76 -6.80 -8.39
C VAL A 268 17.83 -6.17 -7.00
N ASN A 269 18.09 -6.99 -5.99
CA ASN A 269 18.26 -6.48 -4.64
C ASN A 269 19.42 -5.45 -4.58
N GLY A 270 19.17 -4.27 -4.03
CA GLY A 270 20.12 -3.15 -3.98
C GLY A 270 20.29 -2.38 -5.31
N GLY A 271 19.54 -2.74 -6.36
CA GLY A 271 19.52 -2.00 -7.62
C GLY A 271 18.71 -0.72 -7.57
N SER A 272 18.86 0.12 -8.58
CA SER A 272 18.12 1.39 -8.69
C SER A 272 17.72 1.71 -10.13
N TYR A 273 16.70 2.56 -10.30
CA TYR A 273 16.22 3.07 -11.56
C TYR A 273 15.91 4.57 -11.44
N THR A 274 16.60 5.40 -12.26
CA THR A 274 16.41 6.86 -12.26
C THR A 274 15.54 7.28 -13.45
N PHE A 275 14.57 8.17 -13.17
CA PHE A 275 13.62 8.68 -14.15
C PHE A 275 13.25 10.13 -13.84
N THR A 276 12.74 10.83 -14.84
CA THR A 276 12.11 12.16 -14.66
C THR A 276 10.61 12.01 -14.56
N ALA A 277 9.96 12.81 -13.75
CA ALA A 277 8.51 12.87 -13.63
C ALA A 277 8.02 14.31 -13.56
N SER A 278 6.79 14.53 -14.04
CA SER A 278 6.09 15.81 -13.96
C SER A 278 4.82 15.66 -13.12
N LYS A 279 4.47 16.71 -12.39
CA LYS A 279 3.24 16.77 -11.56
C LYS A 279 1.96 16.53 -12.38
N SER A 280 2.00 16.78 -13.68
CA SER A 280 0.90 16.55 -14.62
C SER A 280 0.86 15.14 -15.22
N GLU A 281 1.82 14.26 -14.89
CA GLU A 281 1.92 12.94 -15.49
C GLU A 281 0.84 11.96 -15.03
N VAL A 282 0.72 10.90 -15.82
CA VAL A 282 -0.20 9.79 -15.59
C VAL A 282 0.21 8.99 -14.36
N LYS A 283 -0.76 8.65 -13.54
CA LYS A 283 -0.58 8.09 -12.20
C LYS A 283 -0.05 6.64 -12.18
N ASN A 284 -0.35 5.81 -13.19
CA ASN A 284 0.11 4.41 -13.28
C ASN A 284 1.27 4.31 -14.26
N ARG A 285 2.48 4.52 -13.75
CA ARG A 285 3.68 4.61 -14.59
C ARG A 285 4.40 3.29 -14.78
N PHE A 286 4.40 2.43 -13.78
CA PHE A 286 5.27 1.25 -13.79
C PHE A 286 4.48 -0.05 -13.75
N ILE A 287 5.04 -1.09 -14.37
CA ILE A 287 4.56 -2.47 -14.25
C ILE A 287 5.73 -3.37 -13.89
N LEU A 288 5.54 -4.20 -12.86
CA LEU A 288 6.43 -5.32 -12.58
C LEU A 288 6.05 -6.50 -13.47
N SER A 289 7.03 -7.20 -14.04
CA SER A 289 6.82 -8.42 -14.84
C SER A 289 7.98 -9.40 -14.72
N TYR A 290 7.70 -10.69 -14.91
CA TYR A 290 8.76 -11.69 -15.02
C TYR A 290 9.45 -11.70 -16.40
N ALA A 291 10.63 -12.36 -16.48
CA ALA A 291 11.29 -12.66 -17.75
C ALA A 291 10.50 -13.70 -18.54
N GLY A 292 10.37 -13.48 -19.85
CA GLY A 292 9.76 -14.46 -20.76
C GLY A 292 8.33 -14.17 -21.18
N GLU A 293 7.62 -13.27 -20.52
CA GLU A 293 6.42 -12.68 -21.09
C GLU A 293 6.84 -11.77 -22.26
N SER A 294 6.32 -12.08 -23.45
CA SER A 294 6.48 -11.21 -24.62
C SER A 294 6.03 -9.81 -24.24
N THR A 295 6.92 -8.83 -24.38
CA THR A 295 6.73 -7.44 -24.04
C THR A 295 5.76 -6.69 -24.96
N ALA A 296 4.85 -7.39 -25.57
CA ALA A 296 3.59 -6.79 -26.05
C ALA A 296 2.66 -6.55 -24.83
N PHE A 297 3.18 -5.96 -23.75
CA PHE A 297 2.32 -5.11 -22.96
C PHE A 297 1.97 -3.95 -23.89
N SER A 298 0.74 -3.94 -24.35
CA SER A 298 0.20 -2.71 -24.80
C SER A 298 0.22 -1.80 -23.56
N SER A 299 1.24 -0.97 -23.47
CA SER A 299 1.37 0.07 -22.42
C SER A 299 0.05 0.83 -22.21
N ASP A 300 -0.78 0.81 -23.21
CA ASP A 300 -2.04 1.49 -23.30
C ASP A 300 -3.17 0.84 -22.50
N GLU A 301 -3.24 -0.50 -22.38
CA GLU A 301 -4.37 -1.17 -21.67
C GLU A 301 -4.44 -0.83 -20.17
N THR A 302 -3.30 -0.70 -19.51
CA THR A 302 -3.22 -0.35 -18.08
C THR A 302 -3.33 1.15 -17.82
N LEU A 303 -3.11 1.98 -18.85
CA LEU A 303 -3.20 3.44 -18.75
C LEU A 303 -4.62 3.94 -19.05
N ILE A 304 -5.50 3.10 -19.58
CA ILE A 304 -6.88 3.49 -19.86
C ILE A 304 -7.77 3.01 -18.71
N SER A 305 -8.32 3.95 -17.94
CA SER A 305 -9.29 3.66 -16.90
C SER A 305 -10.72 3.83 -17.42
N VAL A 306 -11.61 2.94 -16.99
CA VAL A 306 -13.05 2.99 -17.29
C VAL A 306 -13.78 2.89 -15.96
N THR A 307 -14.48 3.96 -15.57
CA THR A 307 -15.09 4.09 -14.25
C THR A 307 -16.56 4.46 -14.37
N PRO A 308 -17.49 3.66 -13.85
CA PRO A 308 -18.87 4.09 -13.73
C PRO A 308 -18.99 5.15 -12.63
N THR A 309 -19.81 6.16 -12.89
CA THR A 309 -20.11 7.25 -11.94
C THR A 309 -21.54 7.11 -11.41
N SER A 310 -21.81 7.73 -10.27
CA SER A 310 -23.12 7.62 -9.60
C SER A 310 -24.28 8.27 -10.35
N ASP A 311 -23.99 9.10 -11.34
CA ASP A 311 -24.96 9.78 -12.21
C ASP A 311 -25.36 9.01 -13.47
N GLY A 312 -24.89 7.75 -13.61
CA GLY A 312 -25.16 6.93 -14.77
C GLY A 312 -24.28 7.24 -15.98
N THR A 313 -23.12 7.83 -15.76
CA THR A 313 -22.10 8.11 -16.78
C THR A 313 -20.97 7.09 -16.65
N ILE A 314 -20.36 6.67 -17.76
CA ILE A 314 -19.10 5.91 -17.76
C ILE A 314 -17.98 6.84 -18.21
N ARG A 315 -17.06 7.11 -17.32
CA ARG A 315 -15.89 7.94 -17.56
C ARG A 315 -14.74 7.10 -18.04
N ILE A 316 -14.07 7.53 -19.12
CA ILE A 316 -12.91 6.87 -19.69
C ILE A 316 -11.76 7.87 -19.70
N ALA A 317 -10.75 7.61 -18.92
CA ALA A 317 -9.52 8.39 -18.90
C ALA A 317 -8.41 7.59 -19.61
N ASN A 318 -7.85 8.18 -20.65
CA ASN A 318 -6.77 7.61 -21.46
C ASN A 318 -5.45 8.27 -21.07
N GLY A 319 -4.72 7.65 -20.20
CA GLY A 319 -3.39 8.11 -19.80
C GLY A 319 -2.26 7.65 -20.73
N SER A 320 -2.57 6.99 -21.85
CA SER A 320 -1.56 6.57 -22.81
C SER A 320 -1.16 7.73 -23.75
N ASP A 321 -0.06 7.56 -24.46
CA ASP A 321 0.45 8.50 -25.47
C ASP A 321 -0.28 8.39 -26.83
N ARG A 322 -1.30 7.54 -26.93
CA ARG A 322 -2.07 7.26 -28.18
C ARG A 322 -3.55 7.40 -27.94
N SER A 323 -4.25 7.90 -28.94
CA SER A 323 -5.70 7.88 -28.95
C SER A 323 -6.24 6.45 -28.95
N CYS A 324 -7.33 6.22 -28.24
CA CYS A 324 -8.05 4.96 -28.31
C CYS A 324 -9.53 5.19 -28.63
N SER A 325 -10.13 4.21 -29.29
CA SER A 325 -11.56 4.17 -29.54
C SER A 325 -12.25 3.37 -28.44
N ALA A 326 -13.20 3.98 -27.75
CA ALA A 326 -14.06 3.33 -26.78
C ALA A 326 -15.44 3.10 -27.37
N SER A 327 -15.86 1.85 -27.51
CA SER A 327 -17.19 1.47 -27.95
C SER A 327 -17.99 0.81 -26.83
N LEU A 328 -19.22 1.29 -26.64
CA LEU A 328 -20.14 0.80 -25.62
C LEU A 328 -21.20 -0.09 -26.25
N SER A 329 -21.46 -1.22 -25.63
CA SER A 329 -22.54 -2.15 -25.98
C SER A 329 -23.33 -2.52 -24.71
N ASP A 330 -24.59 -2.96 -24.89
CA ASP A 330 -25.33 -3.57 -23.79
C ASP A 330 -24.85 -5.01 -23.51
N GLU A 331 -25.43 -5.65 -22.51
CA GLU A 331 -25.07 -7.02 -22.10
C GLU A 331 -25.34 -8.09 -23.20
N LYS A 332 -26.17 -7.75 -24.20
CA LYS A 332 -26.48 -8.60 -25.38
C LYS A 332 -25.55 -8.31 -26.56
N GLY A 333 -24.56 -7.43 -26.37
CA GLY A 333 -23.60 -7.05 -27.40
C GLY A 333 -24.15 -6.06 -28.44
N ARG A 334 -25.34 -5.47 -28.22
CA ARG A 334 -25.86 -4.42 -29.12
C ARG A 334 -25.10 -3.12 -28.90
N PHE A 335 -24.59 -2.56 -29.98
CA PHE A 335 -23.83 -1.30 -29.97
C PHE A 335 -24.73 -0.12 -29.53
N ILE A 336 -24.22 0.71 -28.67
CA ILE A 336 -24.88 1.92 -28.13
C ILE A 336 -24.20 3.18 -28.66
N GLN A 337 -22.93 3.37 -28.37
CA GLN A 337 -22.19 4.57 -28.78
C GLN A 337 -20.69 4.30 -28.82
N ARG A 338 -19.97 5.23 -29.47
CA ARG A 338 -18.50 5.20 -29.58
C ARG A 338 -17.94 6.59 -29.35
N ARG A 339 -16.79 6.65 -28.68
CA ARG A 339 -15.98 7.88 -28.50
C ARG A 339 -14.55 7.59 -28.85
N GLU A 340 -13.87 8.60 -29.35
CA GLU A 340 -12.43 8.60 -29.48
C GLU A 340 -11.84 9.37 -28.28
N VAL A 341 -11.04 8.68 -27.48
CA VAL A 341 -10.39 9.24 -26.31
C VAL A 341 -8.95 9.58 -26.71
N LYS A 342 -8.63 10.86 -26.75
CA LYS A 342 -7.29 11.33 -27.15
C LYS A 342 -6.22 10.87 -26.17
N ALA A 343 -4.99 10.83 -26.61
CA ALA A 343 -3.81 10.67 -25.75
C ALA A 343 -3.84 11.68 -24.60
N GLY A 344 -3.65 11.21 -23.36
CA GLY A 344 -3.74 12.04 -22.15
C GLY A 344 -5.11 12.66 -21.87
N GLY A 345 -6.15 12.27 -22.64
CA GLY A 345 -7.47 12.86 -22.56
C GLY A 345 -8.48 12.03 -21.79
N GLU A 346 -9.67 12.61 -21.65
CA GLU A 346 -10.78 11.99 -20.95
C GLU A 346 -12.07 12.20 -21.73
N GLU A 347 -12.93 11.17 -21.76
CA GLU A 347 -14.24 11.20 -22.40
C GLU A 347 -15.29 10.54 -21.50
N SER A 348 -16.54 10.98 -21.67
CA SER A 348 -17.68 10.46 -20.94
C SER A 348 -18.70 9.84 -21.87
N LEU A 349 -19.20 8.66 -21.49
CA LEU A 349 -20.32 7.99 -22.15
C LEU A 349 -21.57 8.26 -21.28
N GLU A 350 -22.43 9.14 -21.76
CA GLU A 350 -23.59 9.67 -21.04
C GLU A 350 -24.90 9.06 -21.53
N GLY A 351 -25.99 9.34 -20.80
CA GLY A 351 -27.35 8.95 -21.19
C GLY A 351 -27.64 7.48 -21.01
N LEU A 352 -26.95 6.81 -20.08
CA LEU A 352 -27.06 5.37 -19.84
C LEU A 352 -28.14 5.08 -18.80
N ALA A 353 -29.03 4.15 -19.11
CA ALA A 353 -29.95 3.58 -18.14
C ALA A 353 -29.20 2.68 -17.15
N LYS A 354 -29.79 2.44 -15.98
CA LYS A 354 -29.23 1.50 -15.01
C LYS A 354 -29.14 0.10 -15.61
N GLY A 355 -27.96 -0.48 -15.71
CA GLY A 355 -27.75 -1.77 -16.37
C GLY A 355 -26.31 -2.19 -16.42
N THR A 356 -26.05 -3.34 -17.01
CA THR A 356 -24.71 -3.86 -17.29
C THR A 356 -24.31 -3.51 -18.70
N TYR A 357 -23.10 -3.01 -18.86
CA TYR A 357 -22.56 -2.58 -20.15
C TYR A 357 -21.20 -3.24 -20.43
N ILE A 358 -20.87 -3.32 -21.70
CA ILE A 358 -19.58 -3.80 -22.20
C ILE A 358 -18.89 -2.64 -22.90
N VAL A 359 -17.75 -2.21 -22.35
CA VAL A 359 -16.87 -1.19 -22.96
C VAL A 359 -15.72 -1.91 -23.64
N ARG A 360 -15.57 -1.70 -24.94
CA ARG A 360 -14.44 -2.19 -25.72
C ARG A 360 -13.52 -1.04 -26.09
N LEU A 361 -12.27 -1.14 -25.68
CA LEU A 361 -11.21 -0.18 -25.97
C LEU A 361 -10.32 -0.70 -27.09
N GLN A 362 -10.10 0.09 -28.12
CA GLN A 362 -9.29 -0.31 -29.27
C GLN A 362 -8.40 0.81 -29.80
N ASN A 363 -7.14 0.50 -30.03
CA ASN A 363 -6.22 1.25 -30.90
C ASN A 363 -5.29 0.26 -31.63
N ALA A 364 -4.18 0.71 -32.16
CA ALA A 364 -3.20 -0.14 -32.84
C ALA A 364 -2.52 -1.18 -31.92
N VAL A 365 -2.61 -1.00 -30.60
CA VAL A 365 -1.90 -1.78 -29.58
C VAL A 365 -2.86 -2.35 -28.54
N VAL A 366 -3.97 -1.66 -28.24
CA VAL A 366 -4.99 -2.06 -27.24
C VAL A 366 -6.17 -2.76 -27.92
N ASN A 367 -6.57 -3.88 -27.38
CA ASN A 367 -7.85 -4.54 -27.69
C ASN A 367 -8.39 -5.14 -26.39
N ASP A 368 -8.94 -4.28 -25.53
CA ASP A 368 -9.44 -4.63 -24.20
C ASP A 368 -10.98 -4.56 -24.15
N THR A 369 -11.59 -5.40 -23.32
CA THR A 369 -13.05 -5.46 -23.15
C THR A 369 -13.38 -5.54 -21.66
N ARG A 370 -14.12 -4.56 -21.16
CA ARG A 370 -14.51 -4.44 -19.75
C ARG A 370 -16.01 -4.52 -19.59
N LYS A 371 -16.46 -5.31 -18.63
CA LYS A 371 -17.86 -5.37 -18.18
C LYS A 371 -18.03 -4.41 -17.01
N ILE A 372 -19.00 -3.53 -17.09
CA ILE A 372 -19.25 -2.45 -16.12
C ILE A 372 -20.72 -2.49 -15.69
#